data_e792828550342b247a8237a89366e37a
#
_entry.id   e792828550342b247a8237a89366e37a
#
_cell.length_a   1.000
_cell.length_b   1.000
_cell.length_c   1.000
_cell.angle_alpha   90.00
_cell.angle_beta   90.00
_cell.angle_gamma   90.00
#
_symmetry.space_group_name_H-M   'P 1'
#
loop_
_entity.id
_entity.type
_entity.pdbx_description
1 polymer ?
#
loop_
_entity_poly.entity_id
_entity_poly.type
_entity_poly.pdbx_seq_one_letter_code
_entity_poly.pdbx_strand_id
1 'polypeptide(L)'
;MIKTVVFDLGQVLINFRPESYLRNLFPNHPQIELVQRAVFGSTEWLMLDRGVIDQDEAELRLINQHPHLKQEISAALADWFAMLTPIEDNVQLIPGLKEQGYGLYVISNFHEDAFLHIRAKYDWFKLFDGLVISYRHQVLKPEPQIYKELLDGYQLQGNECLFIDDSAANCEGARRMGIEAILYQSPDQLKRDLTRFL
;
A
#
# COMPACT_ATOMS: atom_id res chain seq x y z
N MET A 1 3.69 -22.37 -13.63
CA MET A 1 4.09 -21.21 -14.47
C MET A 1 3.24 -20.03 -14.01
N ILE A 2 3.85 -18.89 -13.74
CA ILE A 2 3.15 -17.68 -13.34
C ILE A 2 2.30 -17.15 -14.50
N LYS A 3 1.08 -16.78 -14.18
CA LYS A 3 0.10 -16.18 -15.11
C LYS A 3 -0.42 -14.82 -14.59
N THR A 4 -0.21 -14.55 -13.31
CA THR A 4 -0.78 -13.40 -12.60
C THR A 4 0.29 -12.70 -11.80
N VAL A 5 0.39 -11.37 -11.94
CA VAL A 5 1.26 -10.53 -11.13
C VAL A 5 0.39 -9.67 -10.24
N VAL A 6 0.67 -9.70 -8.93
CA VAL A 6 -0.06 -9.00 -7.89
C VAL A 6 0.86 -7.98 -7.24
N PHE A 7 0.48 -6.72 -7.27
CA PHE A 7 1.28 -5.64 -6.70
C PHE A 7 0.69 -5.13 -5.38
N ASP A 8 1.56 -4.79 -4.43
CA ASP A 8 1.22 -3.78 -3.44
C ASP A 8 1.24 -2.39 -4.09
N LEU A 9 0.60 -1.42 -3.43
CA LEU A 9 0.66 -0.01 -3.81
C LEU A 9 1.76 0.72 -3.04
N GLY A 10 1.65 0.79 -1.72
CA GLY A 10 2.58 1.54 -0.87
C GLY A 10 4.01 1.06 -1.03
N GLN A 11 4.96 1.97 -1.25
CA GLN A 11 6.39 1.69 -1.43
C GLN A 11 6.73 0.74 -2.60
N VAL A 12 5.74 0.23 -3.35
CA VAL A 12 5.94 -0.58 -4.56
C VAL A 12 5.55 0.18 -5.82
N LEU A 13 4.31 0.66 -5.92
CA LEU A 13 3.82 1.48 -7.05
C LEU A 13 3.64 2.96 -6.68
N ILE A 14 3.42 3.25 -5.40
CA ILE A 14 3.16 4.58 -4.86
C ILE A 14 4.16 4.88 -3.75
N ASN A 15 4.80 6.04 -3.81
CA ASN A 15 5.63 6.54 -2.72
C ASN A 15 4.77 6.78 -1.47
N PHE A 16 5.28 6.32 -0.33
CA PHE A 16 4.74 6.64 0.99
C PHE A 16 5.92 6.96 1.91
N ARG A 17 6.21 8.26 2.08
CA ARG A 17 7.42 8.74 2.78
C ARG A 17 7.05 9.74 3.87
N PRO A 18 6.41 9.28 4.98
CA PRO A 18 5.95 10.14 6.06
C PRO A 18 7.05 11.04 6.65
N GLU A 19 8.25 10.50 6.84
CA GLU A 19 9.36 11.28 7.39
C GLU A 19 9.71 12.49 6.51
N SER A 20 9.89 12.28 5.22
CA SER A 20 10.20 13.35 4.27
C SER A 20 9.06 14.37 4.18
N TYR A 21 7.82 13.89 4.18
CA TYR A 21 6.63 14.73 4.20
C TYR A 21 6.60 15.63 5.45
N LEU A 22 6.77 15.05 6.64
CA LEU A 22 6.76 15.80 7.89
C LEU A 22 7.93 16.78 8.00
N ARG A 23 9.13 16.42 7.52
CA ARG A 23 10.28 17.34 7.49
C ARG A 23 10.05 18.56 6.59
N ASN A 24 9.32 18.38 5.49
CA ASN A 24 8.91 19.49 4.62
C ASN A 24 7.82 20.35 5.27
N LEU A 25 6.85 19.70 5.93
CA LEU A 25 5.75 20.39 6.61
C LEU A 25 6.22 21.18 7.85
N PHE A 26 7.16 20.63 8.59
CA PHE A 26 7.69 21.18 9.84
C PHE A 26 9.23 21.27 9.80
N PRO A 27 9.82 22.20 9.05
CA PRO A 27 11.27 22.38 8.98
C PRO A 27 11.89 22.57 10.37
N ASN A 28 12.88 21.76 10.72
CA ASN A 28 13.60 21.80 12.00
C ASN A 28 12.77 21.54 13.26
N HIS A 29 11.60 20.91 13.13
CA HIS A 29 10.79 20.57 14.30
C HIS A 29 11.51 19.52 15.17
N PRO A 30 11.70 19.77 16.48
CA PRO A 30 12.54 18.93 17.34
C PRO A 30 11.95 17.54 17.62
N GLN A 31 10.64 17.36 17.43
CA GLN A 31 9.90 16.13 17.75
C GLN A 31 9.30 15.45 16.50
N ILE A 32 9.93 15.62 15.34
CA ILE A 32 9.41 15.07 14.06
C ILE A 32 9.16 13.55 14.14
N GLU A 33 10.08 12.80 14.76
CA GLU A 33 9.96 11.36 14.94
C GLU A 33 8.79 10.97 15.86
N LEU A 34 8.49 11.83 16.85
CA LEU A 34 7.33 11.60 17.71
C LEU A 34 6.03 11.81 16.94
N VAL A 35 5.95 12.88 16.13
CA VAL A 35 4.80 13.13 15.25
C VAL A 35 4.61 11.99 14.27
N GLN A 36 5.69 11.52 13.64
CA GLN A 36 5.64 10.38 12.72
C GLN A 36 5.08 9.13 13.38
N ARG A 37 5.57 8.77 14.56
CA ARG A 37 5.06 7.60 15.29
C ARG A 37 3.62 7.80 15.75
N ALA A 38 3.29 8.98 16.24
CA ALA A 38 1.96 9.30 16.73
C ALA A 38 0.89 9.25 15.64
N VAL A 39 1.21 9.63 14.40
CA VAL A 39 0.26 9.62 13.28
C VAL A 39 0.41 8.34 12.45
N PHE A 40 1.50 8.22 11.69
CA PHE A 40 1.70 7.17 10.68
C PHE A 40 2.11 5.80 11.25
N GLY A 41 2.54 5.75 12.52
CA GLY A 41 2.85 4.52 13.25
C GLY A 41 1.78 4.12 14.27
N SER A 42 0.63 4.76 14.27
CA SER A 42 -0.43 4.55 15.27
C SER A 42 -1.31 3.33 14.97
N THR A 43 -2.05 2.90 15.98
CA THR A 43 -3.15 1.93 15.82
C THR A 43 -4.27 2.52 14.98
N GLU A 44 -4.54 3.81 15.12
CA GLU A 44 -5.54 4.56 14.36
C GLU A 44 -5.24 4.53 12.86
N TRP A 45 -3.96 4.63 12.47
CA TRP A 45 -3.55 4.47 11.08
C TRP A 45 -3.91 3.09 10.52
N LEU A 46 -3.65 2.03 11.30
CA LEU A 46 -4.06 0.67 10.92
C LEU A 46 -5.58 0.50 10.88
N MET A 47 -6.31 1.20 11.76
CA MET A 47 -7.78 1.19 11.75
C MET A 47 -8.35 1.91 10.52
N LEU A 48 -7.71 2.99 10.07
CA LEU A 48 -8.01 3.65 8.79
C LEU A 48 -7.76 2.70 7.61
N ASP A 49 -6.60 2.04 7.55
CA ASP A 49 -6.30 1.05 6.52
C ASP A 49 -7.28 -0.12 6.52
N ARG A 50 -7.79 -0.48 7.70
CA ARG A 50 -8.83 -1.51 7.84
C ARG A 50 -10.23 -1.01 7.45
N GLY A 51 -10.45 0.31 7.39
CA GLY A 51 -11.75 0.90 7.10
C GLY A 51 -12.77 0.78 8.24
N VAL A 52 -12.31 0.76 9.49
CA VAL A 52 -13.20 0.66 10.69
C VAL A 52 -13.36 1.99 11.42
N ILE A 53 -12.59 3.00 11.05
CA ILE A 53 -12.75 4.41 11.42
C ILE A 53 -12.49 5.29 10.19
N ASP A 54 -13.01 6.51 10.22
CA ASP A 54 -12.67 7.56 9.24
C ASP A 54 -11.52 8.47 9.74
N GLN A 55 -11.11 9.42 8.90
CA GLN A 55 -9.99 10.31 9.22
C GLN A 55 -10.33 11.26 10.38
N ASP A 56 -11.57 11.75 10.46
CA ASP A 56 -11.99 12.68 11.50
C ASP A 56 -11.95 11.99 12.89
N GLU A 57 -12.43 10.74 12.94
CA GLU A 57 -12.37 9.93 14.16
C GLU A 57 -10.92 9.59 14.54
N ALA A 58 -10.07 9.26 13.56
CA ALA A 58 -8.66 9.02 13.80
C ALA A 58 -7.96 10.26 14.36
N GLU A 59 -8.16 11.43 13.75
CA GLU A 59 -7.59 12.69 14.21
C GLU A 59 -8.00 13.01 15.64
N LEU A 60 -9.31 12.87 15.96
CA LEU A 60 -9.82 13.11 17.31
C LEU A 60 -9.16 12.19 18.34
N ARG A 61 -9.03 10.90 18.04
CA ARG A 61 -8.39 9.92 18.92
C ARG A 61 -6.92 10.23 19.15
N LEU A 62 -6.19 10.54 18.10
CA LEU A 62 -4.77 10.88 18.15
C LEU A 62 -4.51 12.16 18.96
N ILE A 63 -5.34 13.21 18.79
CA ILE A 63 -5.26 14.44 19.59
C ILE A 63 -5.52 14.16 21.06
N ASN A 64 -6.50 13.32 21.39
CA ASN A 64 -6.80 12.94 22.77
C ASN A 64 -5.64 12.16 23.42
N GLN A 65 -4.93 11.32 22.66
CA GLN A 65 -3.75 10.58 23.14
C GLN A 65 -2.51 11.48 23.26
N HIS A 66 -2.40 12.48 22.38
CA HIS A 66 -1.24 13.36 22.27
C HIS A 66 -1.65 14.84 22.23
N PRO A 67 -2.29 15.38 23.28
CA PRO A 67 -2.85 16.73 23.26
C PRO A 67 -1.81 17.84 23.03
N HIS A 68 -0.54 17.58 23.37
CA HIS A 68 0.59 18.46 23.13
C HIS A 68 1.07 18.49 21.66
N LEU A 69 0.61 17.58 20.81
CA LEU A 69 0.89 17.51 19.37
C LEU A 69 -0.35 17.84 18.51
N LYS A 70 -1.35 18.48 19.07
CA LYS A 70 -2.63 18.73 18.37
C LYS A 70 -2.42 19.40 17.01
N GLN A 71 -1.60 20.46 16.97
CA GLN A 71 -1.37 21.22 15.73
C GLN A 71 -0.65 20.39 14.68
N GLU A 72 0.37 19.64 15.11
CA GLU A 72 1.16 18.76 14.25
C GLU A 72 0.33 17.60 13.67
N ILE A 73 -0.52 16.98 14.49
CA ILE A 73 -1.41 15.91 14.07
C ILE A 73 -2.39 16.42 13.01
N SER A 74 -3.10 17.53 13.30
CA SER A 74 -4.05 18.12 12.35
C SER A 74 -3.37 18.51 11.04
N ALA A 75 -2.21 19.15 11.10
CA ALA A 75 -1.47 19.56 9.90
C ALA A 75 -0.92 18.33 9.13
N ALA A 76 -0.45 17.29 9.84
CA ALA A 76 0.05 16.07 9.20
C ALA A 76 -1.07 15.31 8.44
N LEU A 77 -2.31 15.35 8.93
CA LEU A 77 -3.45 14.68 8.31
C LEU A 77 -4.15 15.52 7.23
N ALA A 78 -3.91 16.84 7.18
CA ALA A 78 -4.64 17.75 6.28
C ALA A 78 -4.34 17.51 4.78
N ASP A 79 -3.09 17.22 4.40
CA ASP A 79 -2.66 17.11 2.98
C ASP A 79 -1.62 16.00 2.75
N TRP A 80 -1.70 14.91 3.50
CA TRP A 80 -0.74 13.82 3.36
C TRP A 80 -0.85 13.08 2.02
N PHE A 81 -1.97 13.20 1.30
CA PHE A 81 -2.13 12.62 -0.03
C PHE A 81 -1.13 13.21 -1.04
N ALA A 82 -0.60 14.41 -0.78
CA ALA A 82 0.43 15.03 -1.64
C ALA A 82 1.71 14.19 -1.76
N MET A 83 2.04 13.35 -0.75
CA MET A 83 3.20 12.45 -0.83
C MET A 83 2.93 11.19 -1.68
N LEU A 84 1.67 10.89 -2.02
CA LEU A 84 1.28 9.70 -2.78
C LEU A 84 1.54 9.91 -4.28
N THR A 85 2.79 9.76 -4.67
CA THR A 85 3.25 9.90 -6.06
C THR A 85 3.68 8.55 -6.63
N PRO A 86 3.59 8.31 -7.95
CA PRO A 86 4.02 7.05 -8.55
C PRO A 86 5.52 6.79 -8.35
N ILE A 87 5.88 5.53 -8.19
CA ILE A 87 7.24 5.05 -8.40
C ILE A 87 7.34 4.72 -9.90
N GLU A 88 7.72 5.72 -10.70
CA GLU A 88 7.62 5.69 -12.17
C GLU A 88 8.29 4.46 -12.79
N ASP A 89 9.47 4.08 -12.31
CA ASP A 89 10.19 2.90 -12.81
C ASP A 89 9.40 1.60 -12.69
N ASN A 90 8.55 1.48 -11.66
CA ASN A 90 7.72 0.30 -11.45
C ASN A 90 6.39 0.40 -12.20
N VAL A 91 5.78 1.58 -12.22
CA VAL A 91 4.53 1.82 -12.96
C VAL A 91 4.73 1.57 -14.46
N GLN A 92 5.89 1.91 -15.02
CA GLN A 92 6.23 1.66 -16.42
C GLN A 92 6.30 0.17 -16.80
N LEU A 93 6.40 -0.75 -15.82
CA LEU A 93 6.36 -2.20 -16.09
C LEU A 93 4.94 -2.70 -16.39
N ILE A 94 3.91 -2.02 -15.89
CA ILE A 94 2.50 -2.46 -15.94
C ILE A 94 2.02 -2.69 -17.39
N PRO A 95 2.19 -1.75 -18.34
CA PRO A 95 1.74 -1.96 -19.71
C PRO A 95 2.42 -3.16 -20.38
N GLY A 96 3.74 -3.31 -20.22
CA GLY A 96 4.48 -4.41 -20.82
C GLY A 96 4.09 -5.78 -20.28
N LEU A 97 3.77 -5.89 -18.97
CA LEU A 97 3.24 -7.11 -18.38
C LEU A 97 1.85 -7.44 -18.95
N LYS A 98 1.01 -6.42 -19.11
CA LYS A 98 -0.33 -6.58 -19.71
C LYS A 98 -0.26 -7.04 -21.15
N GLU A 99 0.63 -6.46 -21.96
CA GLU A 99 0.85 -6.85 -23.37
C GLU A 99 1.37 -8.29 -23.51
N GLN A 100 2.14 -8.77 -22.54
CA GLN A 100 2.60 -10.16 -22.46
C GLN A 100 1.51 -11.13 -22.02
N GLY A 101 0.32 -10.65 -21.66
CA GLY A 101 -0.84 -11.47 -21.33
C GLY A 101 -0.95 -11.86 -19.86
N TYR A 102 -0.18 -11.26 -18.97
CA TYR A 102 -0.33 -11.50 -17.52
C TYR A 102 -1.60 -10.85 -16.98
N GLY A 103 -2.30 -11.55 -16.10
CA GLY A 103 -3.32 -10.95 -15.25
C GLY A 103 -2.67 -10.01 -14.24
N LEU A 104 -3.22 -8.81 -14.07
CA LEU A 104 -2.65 -7.78 -13.17
C LEU A 104 -3.62 -7.47 -12.04
N TYR A 105 -3.16 -7.59 -10.80
CA TYR A 105 -3.98 -7.37 -9.62
C TYR A 105 -3.24 -6.55 -8.58
N VAL A 106 -4.00 -6.02 -7.63
CA VAL A 106 -3.49 -5.30 -6.47
C VAL A 106 -4.01 -5.94 -5.18
N ILE A 107 -3.14 -6.09 -4.18
CA ILE A 107 -3.52 -6.25 -2.76
C ILE A 107 -2.80 -5.16 -1.97
N SER A 108 -3.54 -4.28 -1.32
CA SER A 108 -2.93 -3.20 -0.55
C SER A 108 -3.68 -2.85 0.73
N ASN A 109 -2.91 -2.56 1.80
CA ASN A 109 -3.43 -1.89 2.98
C ASN A 109 -3.50 -0.40 2.68
N PHE A 110 -4.71 0.16 2.60
CA PHE A 110 -4.90 1.53 2.16
C PHE A 110 -6.20 2.13 2.69
N HIS A 111 -6.15 3.41 3.10
CA HIS A 111 -7.32 4.19 3.49
C HIS A 111 -8.29 4.39 2.32
N GLU A 112 -9.58 4.51 2.59
CA GLU A 112 -10.60 4.74 1.56
C GLU A 112 -10.34 6.02 0.77
N ASP A 113 -10.30 7.18 1.44
CA ASP A 113 -10.16 8.47 0.77
C ASP A 113 -8.85 8.60 0.00
N ALA A 114 -7.75 8.12 0.58
CA ALA A 114 -6.45 8.10 -0.09
C ALA A 114 -6.44 7.21 -1.32
N PHE A 115 -7.07 6.02 -1.24
CA PHE A 115 -7.20 5.13 -2.39
C PHE A 115 -8.06 5.75 -3.49
N LEU A 116 -9.20 6.34 -3.15
CA LEU A 116 -10.06 7.01 -4.12
C LEU A 116 -9.34 8.18 -4.81
N HIS A 117 -8.55 8.96 -4.06
CA HIS A 117 -7.73 10.03 -4.59
C HIS A 117 -6.72 9.53 -5.64
N ILE A 118 -5.88 8.54 -5.30
CA ILE A 118 -4.86 8.05 -6.25
C ILE A 118 -5.49 7.33 -7.44
N ARG A 119 -6.58 6.59 -7.24
CA ARG A 119 -7.30 5.90 -8.32
C ARG A 119 -7.91 6.87 -9.33
N ALA A 120 -8.40 8.02 -8.88
CA ALA A 120 -8.92 9.06 -9.77
C ALA A 120 -7.80 9.81 -10.52
N LYS A 121 -6.61 9.91 -9.90
CA LYS A 121 -5.48 10.68 -10.41
C LYS A 121 -4.64 9.92 -11.43
N TYR A 122 -4.50 8.60 -11.31
CA TYR A 122 -3.57 7.80 -12.10
C TYR A 122 -4.28 6.80 -13.03
N ASP A 123 -4.17 7.01 -14.33
CA ASP A 123 -4.83 6.21 -15.36
C ASP A 123 -4.36 4.76 -15.44
N TRP A 124 -3.14 4.44 -15.00
CA TRP A 124 -2.60 3.08 -15.03
C TRP A 124 -3.40 2.10 -14.17
N PHE A 125 -4.21 2.56 -13.21
CA PHE A 125 -5.16 1.69 -12.50
C PHE A 125 -6.15 0.96 -13.41
N LYS A 126 -6.43 1.51 -14.60
CA LYS A 126 -7.34 0.90 -15.60
C LYS A 126 -6.77 -0.38 -16.25
N LEU A 127 -5.46 -0.62 -16.10
CA LEU A 127 -4.78 -1.81 -16.62
C LEU A 127 -4.91 -3.03 -15.70
N PHE A 128 -5.34 -2.83 -14.45
CA PHE A 128 -5.54 -3.91 -13.49
C PHE A 128 -6.89 -4.61 -13.69
N ASP A 129 -6.86 -5.94 -13.64
CA ASP A 129 -8.04 -6.81 -13.74
C ASP A 129 -8.82 -6.88 -12.42
N GLY A 130 -8.15 -6.59 -11.29
CA GLY A 130 -8.79 -6.55 -9.99
C GLY A 130 -7.98 -5.86 -8.90
N LEU A 131 -8.69 -5.38 -7.89
CA LEU A 131 -8.13 -4.59 -6.79
C LEU A 131 -8.72 -5.06 -5.47
N VAL A 132 -7.89 -5.62 -4.59
CA VAL A 132 -8.24 -5.99 -3.21
C VAL A 132 -7.63 -4.94 -2.28
N ILE A 133 -8.45 -4.05 -1.78
CA ILE A 133 -8.02 -2.95 -0.90
C ILE A 133 -8.61 -3.19 0.49
N SER A 134 -7.78 -3.15 1.49
CA SER A 134 -8.08 -3.55 2.86
C SER A 134 -9.34 -2.92 3.45
N TYR A 135 -9.55 -1.61 3.24
CA TYR A 135 -10.71 -0.90 3.82
C TYR A 135 -12.05 -1.49 3.38
N ARG A 136 -12.14 -2.07 2.16
CA ARG A 136 -13.38 -2.66 1.62
C ARG A 136 -13.74 -4.00 2.27
N HIS A 137 -12.72 -4.73 2.70
CA HIS A 137 -12.86 -6.08 3.24
C HIS A 137 -12.68 -6.11 4.76
N GLN A 138 -12.26 -4.99 5.37
CA GLN A 138 -11.95 -4.84 6.79
C GLN A 138 -10.89 -5.82 7.31
N VAL A 139 -9.95 -6.21 6.42
CA VAL A 139 -8.82 -7.09 6.69
C VAL A 139 -7.52 -6.48 6.20
N LEU A 140 -6.42 -6.78 6.86
CA LEU A 140 -5.10 -6.25 6.52
C LEU A 140 -4.15 -7.36 6.08
N LYS A 141 -3.18 -7.06 5.20
CA LYS A 141 -1.98 -7.86 5.08
C LYS A 141 -1.23 -7.81 6.43
N PRO A 142 -0.64 -8.90 6.93
CA PRO A 142 -0.53 -10.24 6.33
C PRO A 142 -1.63 -11.24 6.77
N GLU A 143 -2.82 -10.80 7.13
CA GLU A 143 -3.92 -11.69 7.52
C GLU A 143 -4.29 -12.61 6.33
N PRO A 144 -4.43 -13.94 6.54
CA PRO A 144 -4.71 -14.88 5.43
C PRO A 144 -5.96 -14.52 4.62
N GLN A 145 -6.93 -13.87 5.27
CA GLN A 145 -8.21 -13.54 4.64
C GLN A 145 -8.04 -12.60 3.44
N ILE A 146 -7.12 -11.62 3.50
CA ILE A 146 -6.97 -10.68 2.38
C ILE A 146 -6.47 -11.36 1.10
N TYR A 147 -5.62 -12.38 1.22
CA TYR A 147 -5.16 -13.17 0.08
C TYR A 147 -6.26 -14.08 -0.46
N LYS A 148 -7.15 -14.59 0.42
CA LYS A 148 -8.36 -15.32 0.01
C LYS A 148 -9.31 -14.45 -0.79
N GLU A 149 -9.51 -13.18 -0.37
CA GLU A 149 -10.33 -12.22 -1.14
C GLU A 149 -9.82 -12.08 -2.59
N LEU A 150 -8.51 -12.11 -2.79
CA LEU A 150 -7.95 -12.13 -4.14
C LEU A 150 -8.23 -13.46 -4.85
N LEU A 151 -7.80 -14.58 -4.25
CA LEU A 151 -7.85 -15.90 -4.91
C LEU A 151 -9.29 -16.33 -5.25
N ASP A 152 -10.19 -16.22 -4.27
CA ASP A 152 -11.58 -16.64 -4.42
C ASP A 152 -12.37 -15.63 -5.27
N GLY A 153 -12.18 -14.33 -5.02
CA GLY A 153 -12.91 -13.26 -5.71
C GLY A 153 -12.64 -13.20 -7.22
N TYR A 154 -11.43 -13.57 -7.62
CA TYR A 154 -11.04 -13.56 -9.04
C TYR A 154 -10.76 -14.97 -9.60
N GLN A 155 -11.06 -16.03 -8.85
CA GLN A 155 -10.88 -17.45 -9.25
C GLN A 155 -9.44 -17.76 -9.67
N LEU A 156 -8.46 -17.21 -8.93
CA LEU A 156 -7.04 -17.41 -9.20
C LEU A 156 -6.47 -18.62 -8.47
N GLN A 157 -5.45 -19.23 -9.06
CA GLN A 157 -4.69 -20.31 -8.44
C GLN A 157 -3.43 -19.71 -7.80
N GLY A 158 -3.22 -19.91 -6.50
CA GLY A 158 -2.09 -19.31 -5.77
C GLY A 158 -0.72 -19.60 -6.41
N ASN A 159 -0.49 -20.84 -6.85
CA ASN A 159 0.75 -21.28 -7.50
C ASN A 159 0.97 -20.70 -8.93
N GLU A 160 0.00 -19.96 -9.46
CA GLU A 160 0.10 -19.20 -10.71
C GLU A 160 0.24 -17.69 -10.46
N CYS A 161 0.26 -17.25 -9.19
CA CYS A 161 0.35 -15.85 -8.77
C CYS A 161 1.74 -15.51 -8.25
N LEU A 162 2.22 -14.33 -8.59
CA LEU A 162 3.44 -13.72 -8.07
C LEU A 162 3.09 -12.39 -7.40
N PHE A 163 3.28 -12.31 -6.08
CA PHE A 163 3.03 -11.11 -5.28
C PHE A 163 4.31 -10.30 -5.08
N ILE A 164 4.22 -8.97 -5.18
CA ILE A 164 5.32 -8.03 -5.03
C ILE A 164 4.97 -7.07 -3.91
N ASP A 165 5.76 -7.07 -2.83
CA ASP A 165 5.47 -6.27 -1.62
C ASP A 165 6.79 -5.93 -0.91
N ASP A 166 6.90 -4.77 -0.28
CA ASP A 166 8.08 -4.31 0.44
C ASP A 166 8.20 -4.86 1.88
N SER A 167 7.14 -5.49 2.37
CA SER A 167 7.08 -6.09 3.70
C SER A 167 7.35 -7.60 3.65
N ALA A 168 8.40 -8.03 4.37
CA ALA A 168 8.70 -9.45 4.52
C ALA A 168 7.54 -10.24 5.15
N ALA A 169 6.79 -9.64 6.09
CA ALA A 169 5.63 -10.27 6.72
C ALA A 169 4.50 -10.51 5.72
N ASN A 170 4.24 -9.55 4.81
CA ASN A 170 3.23 -9.69 3.77
C ASN A 170 3.62 -10.75 2.73
N CYS A 171 4.88 -10.77 2.30
CA CYS A 171 5.40 -11.81 1.41
C CYS A 171 5.26 -13.22 2.03
N GLU A 172 5.56 -13.35 3.31
CA GLU A 172 5.39 -14.62 4.03
C GLU A 172 3.90 -15.01 4.16
N GLY A 173 3.02 -14.02 4.43
CA GLY A 173 1.58 -14.22 4.41
C GLY A 173 1.08 -14.76 3.07
N ALA A 174 1.55 -14.20 1.96
CA ALA A 174 1.23 -14.67 0.60
C ALA A 174 1.72 -16.11 0.34
N ARG A 175 2.96 -16.44 0.74
CA ARG A 175 3.52 -17.79 0.59
C ARG A 175 2.73 -18.84 1.36
N ARG A 176 2.23 -18.54 2.55
CA ARG A 176 1.34 -19.43 3.31
C ARG A 176 0.03 -19.75 2.58
N MET A 177 -0.36 -18.89 1.66
CA MET A 177 -1.55 -19.06 0.80
C MET A 177 -1.20 -19.69 -0.55
N GLY A 178 0.05 -20.18 -0.73
CA GLY A 178 0.53 -20.80 -1.96
C GLY A 178 0.85 -19.82 -3.08
N ILE A 179 0.95 -18.52 -2.79
CA ILE A 179 1.32 -17.46 -3.73
C ILE A 179 2.84 -17.26 -3.66
N GLU A 180 3.54 -17.30 -4.81
CA GLU A 180 4.95 -16.90 -4.87
C GLU A 180 5.10 -15.40 -4.57
N ALA A 181 6.22 -14.99 -3.94
CA ALA A 181 6.38 -13.60 -3.55
C ALA A 181 7.80 -13.07 -3.74
N ILE A 182 7.91 -11.85 -4.27
CA ILE A 182 9.13 -11.04 -4.33
C ILE A 182 9.07 -10.02 -3.18
N LEU A 183 10.08 -10.05 -2.31
CA LEU A 183 10.32 -8.94 -1.38
C LEU A 183 10.95 -7.78 -2.16
N TYR A 184 10.17 -6.74 -2.38
CA TYR A 184 10.60 -5.57 -3.13
C TYR A 184 11.62 -4.74 -2.33
N GLN A 185 12.67 -4.31 -2.98
CA GLN A 185 13.73 -3.46 -2.40
C GLN A 185 14.07 -2.26 -3.29
N SER A 186 14.00 -2.42 -4.60
CA SER A 186 14.27 -1.36 -5.56
C SER A 186 13.74 -1.71 -6.95
N PRO A 187 13.55 -0.71 -7.84
CA PRO A 187 13.13 -0.96 -9.22
C PRO A 187 14.08 -1.90 -9.99
N ASP A 188 15.38 -1.74 -9.82
CA ASP A 188 16.37 -2.59 -10.52
C ASP A 188 16.35 -4.04 -10.03
N GLN A 189 16.15 -4.26 -8.72
CA GLN A 189 15.98 -5.59 -8.18
C GLN A 189 14.68 -6.22 -8.72
N LEU A 190 13.58 -5.48 -8.73
CA LEU A 190 12.30 -5.97 -9.24
C LEU A 190 12.40 -6.40 -10.71
N LYS A 191 13.01 -5.60 -11.57
CA LYS A 191 13.23 -5.93 -13.00
C LYS A 191 14.00 -7.23 -13.17
N ARG A 192 15.09 -7.44 -12.41
CA ARG A 192 15.87 -8.68 -12.44
C ARG A 192 15.07 -9.89 -11.95
N ASP A 193 14.33 -9.74 -10.87
CA ASP A 193 13.59 -10.86 -10.29
C ASP A 193 12.38 -11.24 -11.14
N LEU A 194 11.66 -10.28 -11.71
CA LEU A 194 10.59 -10.56 -12.68
C LEU A 194 11.10 -11.43 -13.84
N THR A 195 12.28 -11.14 -14.39
CA THR A 195 12.88 -11.95 -15.49
C THR A 195 13.15 -13.42 -15.09
N ARG A 196 13.22 -13.74 -13.80
CA ARG A 196 13.43 -15.12 -13.31
C ARG A 196 12.11 -15.87 -13.09
N PHE A 197 11.04 -15.13 -12.79
CA PHE A 197 9.74 -15.71 -12.49
C PHE A 197 8.82 -15.78 -13.71
N LEU A 198 8.98 -14.85 -14.63
CA LEU A 198 8.17 -14.68 -15.84
C LEU A 198 8.90 -15.14 -17.10
#